data_952179a3da45c6e014d4d7d949f6ed48
#
_entry.id   952179a3da45c6e014d4d7d949f6ed48
#
_cell.length_a   1.000
_cell.length_b   1.000
_cell.length_c   1.000
_cell.angle_alpha   90.00
_cell.angle_beta   90.00
_cell.angle_gamma   90.00
#
_symmetry.space_group_name_H-M   'P 1'
#
loop_
_entity.id
_entity.type
_entity.pdbx_description
1 polymer ?
#
loop_
_entity_poly.entity_id
_entity_poly.type
_entity_poly.pdbx_seq_one_letter_code
_entity_poly.pdbx_strand_id
1 'polypeptide(L)'
;MIFATSSTQLQTGVSTVAFRGWDNNLRLTNDSVELIATLDVGPRILAYRKHGGFNPLNIFEDQAGTSGENVWRNRGGHRLWTAPEHKVKTYFPDNAPVEWEQLGECHVKLRPPPETSNGLQKEIEIQLDPVGTGVTLVHRVTRIGKTPVTLASWALSVMAAGGVAVVPQPEMGEHPRDLLPNRNLVLWPYTDMSDSRWHFGKKYILLRQDATRGPTKIGLSHQIGWSGYLVGGVFFLKRYAWEPEASYPDNGCNLEIFTNARMLELESLGPLTELGSGESLEHVERWELHDAHGTFDVKSEHQIHQLLQPIVSAPGSYFAKVDGH
;
A
#
# COMPACT_ATOMS: atom_id res chain seq x y z
N MET A 1 23.46 44.22 8.93
CA MET A 1 23.53 43.11 7.97
C MET A 1 22.30 42.22 8.18
N ILE A 2 21.32 42.31 7.28
CA ILE A 2 20.11 41.47 7.33
C ILE A 2 20.47 40.24 6.49
N PHE A 3 20.61 39.09 7.13
CA PHE A 3 20.75 37.83 6.41
C PHE A 3 19.37 37.46 5.82
N ALA A 4 19.26 37.58 4.51
CA ALA A 4 18.14 37.04 3.77
C ALA A 4 18.25 35.51 3.84
N THR A 5 17.37 34.88 4.63
CA THR A 5 17.14 33.44 4.54
C THR A 5 16.44 33.16 3.20
N SER A 6 17.24 32.68 2.24
CA SER A 6 16.72 32.13 1.00
C SER A 6 15.89 30.90 1.35
N SER A 7 14.58 31.04 1.45
CA SER A 7 13.66 29.91 1.39
C SER A 7 13.76 29.34 -0.01
N THR A 8 14.47 28.23 -0.17
CA THR A 8 14.42 27.43 -1.39
C THR A 8 12.99 26.94 -1.51
N GLN A 9 12.17 27.60 -2.33
CA GLN A 9 10.83 27.10 -2.68
C GLN A 9 11.04 25.71 -3.29
N LEU A 10 10.49 24.69 -2.65
CA LEU A 10 10.46 23.32 -3.19
C LEU A 10 9.67 23.37 -4.49
N GLN A 11 10.34 23.06 -5.59
CA GLN A 11 9.75 23.12 -6.92
C GLN A 11 8.77 21.96 -7.06
N THR A 12 7.48 22.25 -7.22
CA THR A 12 6.44 21.26 -7.57
C THR A 12 6.78 20.60 -8.89
N GLY A 13 6.57 19.29 -8.99
CA GLY A 13 6.74 18.56 -10.25
C GLY A 13 7.51 17.24 -10.08
N VAL A 14 8.03 16.75 -11.20
CA VAL A 14 8.80 15.52 -11.31
C VAL A 14 10.27 15.85 -11.56
N SER A 15 11.17 15.21 -10.83
CA SER A 15 12.62 15.31 -10.99
C SER A 15 13.30 13.97 -10.77
N THR A 16 14.53 13.83 -11.22
CA THR A 16 15.35 12.64 -10.95
C THR A 16 16.29 12.88 -9.77
N VAL A 17 16.44 11.88 -8.90
CA VAL A 17 17.28 11.94 -7.70
C VAL A 17 17.97 10.60 -7.45
N ALA A 18 19.15 10.63 -6.82
CA ALA A 18 19.72 9.43 -6.20
C ALA A 18 19.07 9.20 -4.84
N PHE A 19 18.71 7.96 -4.51
CA PHE A 19 18.10 7.63 -3.25
C PHE A 19 18.45 6.21 -2.78
N ARG A 20 18.97 6.08 -1.57
CA ARG A 20 19.28 4.79 -0.92
C ARG A 20 20.12 3.84 -1.76
N GLY A 21 21.11 4.34 -2.47
CA GLY A 21 22.03 3.56 -3.29
C GLY A 21 21.55 3.25 -4.70
N TRP A 22 20.32 3.60 -5.07
CA TRP A 22 19.87 3.62 -6.46
C TRP A 22 20.08 5.03 -7.04
N ASP A 23 20.64 5.11 -8.23
CA ASP A 23 20.98 6.38 -8.88
C ASP A 23 19.79 6.97 -9.66
N ASN A 24 18.90 6.11 -10.14
CA ASN A 24 17.78 6.51 -10.99
C ASN A 24 16.46 6.38 -10.25
N ASN A 25 15.99 7.48 -9.66
CA ASN A 25 14.69 7.51 -9.02
C ASN A 25 13.92 8.75 -9.49
N LEU A 26 12.60 8.62 -9.61
CA LEU A 26 11.69 9.74 -9.77
C LEU A 26 11.31 10.28 -8.40
N ARG A 27 11.41 11.59 -8.25
CA ARG A 27 10.86 12.33 -7.13
C ARG A 27 9.69 13.16 -7.63
N LEU A 28 8.49 12.84 -7.18
CA LEU A 28 7.30 13.67 -7.32
C LEU A 28 7.15 14.51 -6.07
N THR A 29 6.94 15.80 -6.20
CA THR A 29 6.84 16.71 -5.04
C THR A 29 5.84 17.82 -5.28
N ASN A 30 5.12 18.21 -4.25
CA ASN A 30 4.33 19.42 -4.15
C ASN A 30 4.78 20.25 -2.93
N ASP A 31 3.96 21.17 -2.43
CA ASP A 31 4.27 22.02 -1.27
C ASP A 31 4.32 21.26 0.07
N SER A 32 3.70 20.08 0.15
CA SER A 32 3.44 19.35 1.39
C SER A 32 4.29 18.08 1.54
N VAL A 33 4.48 17.34 0.45
CA VAL A 33 5.09 16.00 0.47
C VAL A 33 6.03 15.75 -0.71
N GLU A 34 6.86 14.73 -0.53
CA GLU A 34 7.59 14.09 -1.61
C GLU A 34 7.28 12.58 -1.67
N LEU A 35 7.23 12.05 -2.87
CA LEU A 35 7.14 10.62 -3.18
C LEU A 35 8.34 10.25 -4.04
N ILE A 36 9.02 9.14 -3.72
CA ILE A 36 10.18 8.66 -4.47
C ILE A 36 9.89 7.25 -4.97
N ALA A 37 9.98 7.06 -6.28
CA ALA A 37 9.84 5.78 -6.96
C ALA A 37 11.13 5.44 -7.70
N THR A 38 11.67 4.22 -7.51
CA THR A 38 12.90 3.82 -8.20
C THR A 38 12.62 3.35 -9.63
N LEU A 39 13.57 3.67 -10.52
CA LEU A 39 13.62 3.20 -11.91
C LEU A 39 14.66 2.09 -12.12
N ASP A 40 15.47 1.78 -11.11
CA ASP A 40 16.50 0.74 -11.22
C ASP A 40 15.94 -0.66 -11.04
N VAL A 41 14.83 -0.79 -10.30
CA VAL A 41 14.11 -2.04 -10.03
C VAL A 41 12.61 -1.77 -9.82
N GLY A 42 11.74 -2.75 -10.00
CA GLY A 42 10.34 -2.60 -9.64
C GLY A 42 9.33 -2.84 -10.75
N PRO A 43 8.21 -2.10 -10.77
CA PRO A 43 7.95 -0.76 -10.22
C PRO A 43 7.82 -0.76 -8.69
N ARG A 44 8.43 0.27 -8.04
CA ARG A 44 8.49 0.32 -6.59
C ARG A 44 8.51 1.75 -6.06
N ILE A 45 7.61 2.09 -5.12
CA ILE A 45 7.64 3.36 -4.40
C ILE A 45 8.43 3.15 -3.12
N LEU A 46 9.53 3.89 -2.96
CA LEU A 46 10.46 3.74 -1.83
C LEU A 46 10.16 4.69 -0.69
N ALA A 47 9.65 5.87 -0.98
CA ALA A 47 9.33 6.86 0.04
C ALA A 47 8.06 7.62 -0.33
N TYR A 48 7.30 7.95 0.70
CA TYR A 48 6.19 8.88 0.67
C TYR A 48 6.11 9.56 2.02
N ARG A 49 6.46 10.85 2.08
CA ARG A 49 6.61 11.56 3.35
C ARG A 49 6.37 13.07 3.21
N LYS A 50 5.98 13.72 4.30
CA LYS A 50 6.03 15.17 4.40
C LYS A 50 7.48 15.64 4.29
N HIS A 51 7.70 16.85 3.80
CA HIS A 51 9.04 17.39 3.66
C HIS A 51 9.82 17.40 4.99
N GLY A 52 10.98 16.76 5.01
CA GLY A 52 11.78 16.57 6.22
C GLY A 52 11.18 15.63 7.27
N GLY A 53 10.02 15.01 6.97
CA GLY A 53 9.30 14.13 7.87
C GLY A 53 9.73 12.66 7.79
N PHE A 54 9.12 11.86 8.63
CA PHE A 54 9.32 10.42 8.70
C PHE A 54 8.72 9.72 7.47
N ASN A 55 9.46 8.75 6.90
CA ASN A 55 8.96 7.88 5.84
C ASN A 55 8.28 6.64 6.46
N PRO A 56 6.95 6.48 6.34
CA PRO A 56 6.26 5.30 6.87
C PRO A 56 6.53 4.01 6.10
N LEU A 57 7.11 4.08 4.90
CA LEU A 57 7.51 2.90 4.15
C LEU A 57 8.88 2.41 4.61
N ASN A 58 9.03 1.10 4.76
CA ASN A 58 10.30 0.45 5.08
C ASN A 58 11.16 0.29 3.83
N ILE A 59 12.46 0.44 3.99
CA ILE A 59 13.48 0.06 3.01
C ILE A 59 14.47 -0.85 3.71
N PHE A 60 14.71 -2.04 3.17
CA PHE A 60 15.67 -2.97 3.73
C PHE A 60 17.09 -2.54 3.36
N GLU A 61 17.83 -2.02 4.32
CA GLU A 61 19.19 -1.47 4.13
C GLU A 61 20.17 -2.49 3.54
N ASP A 62 20.01 -3.78 3.89
CA ASP A 62 20.82 -4.89 3.37
C ASP A 62 20.51 -5.24 1.90
N GLN A 63 19.49 -4.62 1.31
CA GLN A 63 19.06 -4.82 -0.09
C GLN A 63 18.97 -3.50 -0.87
N ALA A 64 19.17 -2.37 -0.20
CA ALA A 64 19.12 -1.05 -0.83
C ALA A 64 20.25 -0.89 -1.87
N GLY A 65 19.94 -0.24 -2.99
CA GLY A 65 20.90 -0.02 -4.08
C GLY A 65 21.25 -1.26 -4.92
N THR A 66 20.66 -2.43 -4.63
CA THR A 66 20.93 -3.66 -5.41
C THR A 66 19.99 -3.82 -6.59
N SER A 67 20.46 -4.46 -7.66
CA SER A 67 19.69 -4.77 -8.88
C SER A 67 20.31 -5.95 -9.64
N GLY A 68 19.58 -6.52 -10.62
CA GLY A 68 20.09 -7.54 -11.53
C GLY A 68 20.19 -8.96 -10.96
N GLU A 69 19.66 -9.22 -9.75
CA GLU A 69 19.68 -10.57 -9.18
C GLU A 69 18.69 -11.49 -9.91
N ASN A 70 19.03 -12.78 -10.00
CA ASN A 70 18.18 -13.80 -10.63
C ASN A 70 17.02 -14.28 -9.73
N VAL A 71 16.93 -13.78 -8.50
CA VAL A 71 15.90 -14.13 -7.53
C VAL A 71 15.20 -12.87 -7.05
N TRP A 72 13.93 -13.01 -6.71
CA TRP A 72 13.16 -11.92 -6.12
C TRP A 72 13.75 -11.44 -4.79
N ARG A 73 13.73 -10.13 -4.57
CA ARG A 73 14.15 -9.47 -3.33
C ARG A 73 13.05 -8.57 -2.81
N ASN A 74 12.81 -8.56 -1.50
CA ASN A 74 11.75 -7.73 -0.92
C ASN A 74 12.06 -6.22 -1.07
N ARG A 75 13.26 -5.77 -0.78
CA ARG A 75 13.75 -4.38 -0.81
C ARG A 75 12.93 -3.38 -0.01
N GLY A 76 11.67 -3.70 0.34
CA GLY A 76 10.72 -2.78 0.98
C GLY A 76 9.94 -1.92 -0.02
N GLY A 77 9.38 -0.83 0.47
CA GLY A 77 8.55 0.08 -0.33
C GLY A 77 7.17 -0.49 -0.67
N HIS A 78 6.54 0.09 -1.67
CA HIS A 78 5.27 -0.39 -2.20
C HIS A 78 5.47 -1.06 -3.56
N ARG A 79 4.77 -2.17 -3.79
CA ARG A 79 4.88 -2.98 -5.00
C ARG A 79 3.54 -3.57 -5.44
N LEU A 80 3.49 -4.02 -6.70
CA LEU A 80 2.35 -4.72 -7.29
C LEU A 80 2.70 -6.20 -7.52
N TRP A 81 1.95 -7.07 -6.90
CA TRP A 81 1.90 -8.50 -7.14
C TRP A 81 0.57 -8.93 -7.75
N THR A 82 0.40 -10.22 -7.95
CA THR A 82 -0.89 -10.84 -8.34
C THR A 82 -1.22 -11.98 -7.39
N ALA A 83 -2.51 -12.08 -7.02
CA ALA A 83 -3.06 -13.14 -6.20
C ALA A 83 -3.88 -14.13 -7.05
N PRO A 84 -4.06 -15.40 -6.62
CA PRO A 84 -3.54 -16.00 -5.38
C PRO A 84 -2.01 -16.16 -5.37
N GLU A 85 -1.43 -16.20 -4.17
CA GLU A 85 0.01 -16.38 -4.01
C GLU A 85 0.47 -17.72 -4.59
N HIS A 86 1.56 -17.68 -5.37
CA HIS A 86 2.14 -18.88 -6.00
C HIS A 86 3.67 -18.83 -5.89
N LYS A 87 4.28 -19.92 -5.40
CA LYS A 87 5.73 -20.04 -5.09
C LYS A 87 6.70 -19.60 -6.18
N VAL A 88 6.29 -19.63 -7.45
CA VAL A 88 7.13 -19.23 -8.59
C VAL A 88 6.61 -17.95 -9.23
N LYS A 89 5.29 -17.89 -9.54
CA LYS A 89 4.72 -16.78 -10.31
C LYS A 89 4.71 -15.47 -9.55
N THR A 90 4.33 -15.50 -8.27
CA THR A 90 4.28 -14.30 -7.42
C THR A 90 5.67 -13.70 -7.20
N TYR A 91 6.68 -14.55 -7.06
CA TYR A 91 8.08 -14.17 -6.82
C TYR A 91 8.91 -14.01 -8.10
N PHE A 92 8.28 -13.58 -9.19
CA PHE A 92 9.01 -13.22 -10.39
C PHE A 92 9.98 -12.07 -10.10
N PRO A 93 11.27 -12.15 -10.48
CA PRO A 93 12.24 -11.11 -10.19
C PRO A 93 11.87 -9.79 -10.87
N ASP A 94 11.70 -8.73 -10.07
CA ASP A 94 11.47 -7.35 -10.49
C ASP A 94 12.77 -6.51 -10.38
N ASN A 95 13.87 -7.08 -10.87
CA ASN A 95 15.25 -6.63 -10.60
C ASN A 95 15.89 -5.91 -11.80
N ALA A 96 15.09 -5.48 -12.77
CA ALA A 96 15.50 -4.80 -13.99
C ALA A 96 15.00 -3.35 -14.01
N PRO A 97 15.65 -2.47 -14.81
CA PRO A 97 15.24 -1.09 -14.98
C PRO A 97 13.80 -0.94 -15.47
N VAL A 98 13.14 0.11 -15.00
CA VAL A 98 11.73 0.44 -15.24
C VAL A 98 11.64 1.62 -16.20
N GLU A 99 10.86 1.45 -17.27
CA GLU A 99 10.48 2.56 -18.14
C GLU A 99 9.44 3.45 -17.46
N TRP A 100 9.44 4.73 -17.80
CA TRP A 100 8.47 5.66 -17.25
C TRP A 100 8.01 6.69 -18.29
N GLU A 101 6.84 7.24 -18.06
CA GLU A 101 6.22 8.29 -18.87
C GLU A 101 5.65 9.35 -17.93
N GLN A 102 5.89 10.62 -18.24
CA GLN A 102 5.26 11.73 -17.54
C GLN A 102 3.91 12.05 -18.20
N LEU A 103 2.83 11.93 -17.44
CA LEU A 103 1.46 12.18 -17.90
C LEU A 103 0.95 13.58 -17.52
N GLY A 104 1.59 14.21 -16.52
CA GLY A 104 1.22 15.55 -16.03
C GLY A 104 2.29 16.11 -15.10
N GLU A 105 2.05 17.26 -14.47
CA GLU A 105 3.02 17.97 -13.62
C GLU A 105 3.54 17.08 -12.47
N CYS A 106 2.64 16.38 -11.78
CA CYS A 106 2.98 15.40 -10.72
C CYS A 106 2.31 14.05 -11.00
N HIS A 107 2.32 13.62 -12.26
CA HIS A 107 1.63 12.44 -12.73
C HIS A 107 2.57 11.64 -13.63
N VAL A 108 2.86 10.39 -13.25
CA VAL A 108 3.79 9.50 -13.96
C VAL A 108 3.22 8.09 -14.05
N LYS A 109 3.64 7.35 -15.05
CA LYS A 109 3.38 5.92 -15.21
C LYS A 109 4.70 5.17 -15.24
N LEU A 110 4.80 4.10 -14.47
CA LEU A 110 5.95 3.21 -14.36
C LEU A 110 5.63 1.86 -15.01
N ARG A 111 6.52 1.39 -15.89
CA ARG A 111 6.34 0.16 -16.62
C ARG A 111 7.62 -0.67 -16.60
N PRO A 112 7.69 -1.75 -15.80
CA PRO A 112 8.81 -2.68 -15.81
C PRO A 112 8.81 -3.54 -17.08
N PRO A 113 9.89 -4.26 -17.37
CA PRO A 113 9.88 -5.32 -18.36
C PRO A 113 8.77 -6.34 -18.06
N PRO A 114 8.17 -6.96 -19.11
CA PRO A 114 7.10 -7.92 -18.92
C PRO A 114 7.57 -9.19 -18.20
N GLU A 115 6.72 -9.74 -17.36
CA GLU A 115 6.90 -11.05 -16.75
C GLU A 115 6.63 -12.15 -17.78
N THR A 116 7.61 -12.45 -18.61
CA THR A 116 7.43 -13.33 -19.80
C THR A 116 6.97 -14.74 -19.43
N SER A 117 7.49 -15.33 -18.35
CA SER A 117 7.07 -16.65 -17.88
C SER A 117 5.65 -16.68 -17.34
N ASN A 118 5.19 -15.57 -16.77
CA ASN A 118 3.82 -15.41 -16.29
C ASN A 118 2.86 -14.96 -17.40
N GLY A 119 3.41 -14.35 -18.47
CA GLY A 119 2.65 -13.73 -19.53
C GLY A 119 1.87 -12.50 -19.08
N LEU A 120 2.47 -11.68 -18.22
CA LEU A 120 1.86 -10.48 -17.63
C LEU A 120 2.72 -9.24 -17.87
N GLN A 121 2.08 -8.11 -18.10
CA GLN A 121 2.67 -6.78 -18.00
C GLN A 121 2.05 -6.06 -16.81
N LYS A 122 2.89 -5.52 -15.95
CA LYS A 122 2.47 -4.70 -14.81
C LYS A 122 2.77 -3.23 -15.03
N GLU A 123 1.96 -2.35 -14.46
CA GLU A 123 2.19 -0.91 -14.47
C GLU A 123 1.72 -0.33 -13.12
N ILE A 124 2.37 0.75 -12.68
CA ILE A 124 1.87 1.60 -11.59
C ILE A 124 1.84 3.03 -12.11
N GLU A 125 0.64 3.62 -12.11
CA GLU A 125 0.43 5.03 -12.37
C GLU A 125 0.34 5.77 -11.04
N ILE A 126 1.06 6.88 -10.90
CA ILE A 126 1.20 7.63 -9.66
C ILE A 126 0.81 9.07 -9.94
N GLN A 127 -0.23 9.54 -9.28
CA GLN A 127 -0.66 10.93 -9.35
C GLN A 127 -0.64 11.55 -7.96
N LEU A 128 0.28 12.49 -7.74
CA LEU A 128 0.33 13.31 -6.54
C LEU A 128 -0.59 14.51 -6.70
N ASP A 129 -1.43 14.79 -5.69
CA ASP A 129 -2.30 15.96 -5.70
C ASP A 129 -1.49 17.26 -5.79
N PRO A 130 -2.04 18.31 -6.40
CA PRO A 130 -1.35 19.61 -6.49
C PRO A 130 -1.09 20.24 -5.12
N VAL A 131 -1.94 19.94 -4.13
CA VAL A 131 -1.85 20.46 -2.75
C VAL A 131 -2.17 19.37 -1.75
N GLY A 132 -1.59 19.49 -0.55
CA GLY A 132 -1.82 18.52 0.54
C GLY A 132 -1.03 17.23 0.35
N THR A 133 -1.50 16.15 0.98
CA THR A 133 -0.73 14.90 1.04
C THR A 133 -1.27 13.79 0.13
N GLY A 134 -2.35 14.02 -0.60
CA GLY A 134 -3.05 12.97 -1.34
C GLY A 134 -2.26 12.42 -2.53
N VAL A 135 -2.26 11.09 -2.69
CA VAL A 135 -1.68 10.36 -3.83
C VAL A 135 -2.69 9.33 -4.32
N THR A 136 -2.95 9.32 -5.62
CA THR A 136 -3.71 8.24 -6.28
C THR A 136 -2.74 7.30 -6.98
N LEU A 137 -2.90 6.01 -6.76
CA LEU A 137 -2.17 4.95 -7.45
C LEU A 137 -3.15 4.11 -8.25
N VAL A 138 -2.85 3.90 -9.54
CA VAL A 138 -3.56 2.94 -10.38
C VAL A 138 -2.60 1.80 -10.70
N HIS A 139 -2.89 0.63 -10.16
CA HIS A 139 -2.15 -0.59 -10.45
C HIS A 139 -2.84 -1.30 -11.60
N ARG A 140 -2.10 -1.55 -12.70
CA ARG A 140 -2.64 -2.24 -13.86
C ARG A 140 -1.88 -3.52 -14.12
N VAL A 141 -2.62 -4.60 -14.39
CA VAL A 141 -2.08 -5.88 -14.84
C VAL A 141 -2.72 -6.25 -16.16
N THR A 142 -1.90 -6.39 -17.22
CA THR A 142 -2.35 -6.75 -18.57
C THR A 142 -1.90 -8.17 -18.88
N ARG A 143 -2.81 -8.98 -19.41
CA ARG A 143 -2.50 -10.31 -19.92
C ARG A 143 -1.87 -10.20 -21.30
N ILE A 144 -0.58 -10.56 -21.42
CA ILE A 144 0.15 -10.61 -22.70
C ILE A 144 0.33 -12.03 -23.23
N GLY A 145 0.03 -13.04 -22.41
CA GLY A 145 0.04 -14.44 -22.83
C GLY A 145 -1.23 -14.84 -23.59
N LYS A 146 -1.18 -15.94 -24.35
CA LYS A 146 -2.30 -16.38 -25.22
C LYS A 146 -3.45 -17.05 -24.45
N THR A 147 -3.14 -17.77 -23.37
CA THR A 147 -4.14 -18.51 -22.59
C THR A 147 -4.74 -17.58 -21.53
N PRO A 148 -6.07 -17.53 -21.36
CA PRO A 148 -6.70 -16.78 -20.27
C PRO A 148 -6.18 -17.18 -18.90
N VAL A 149 -6.22 -16.23 -17.95
CA VAL A 149 -5.82 -16.45 -16.56
C VAL A 149 -6.77 -15.71 -15.62
N THR A 150 -7.16 -16.35 -14.52
CA THR A 150 -7.89 -15.68 -13.44
C THR A 150 -6.91 -15.29 -12.35
N LEU A 151 -6.88 -14.00 -12.02
CA LEU A 151 -6.01 -13.42 -10.98
C LEU A 151 -6.61 -12.12 -10.45
N ALA A 152 -6.03 -11.63 -9.34
CA ALA A 152 -6.35 -10.32 -8.79
C ALA A 152 -5.07 -9.47 -8.67
N SER A 153 -5.19 -8.14 -8.73
CA SER A 153 -4.12 -7.24 -8.30
C SER A 153 -3.91 -7.39 -6.81
N TRP A 154 -2.65 -7.39 -6.38
CA TRP A 154 -2.25 -7.46 -4.98
C TRP A 154 -1.20 -6.38 -4.73
N ALA A 155 -1.62 -5.31 -4.05
CA ALA A 155 -0.83 -4.10 -3.82
C ALA A 155 -0.32 -4.08 -2.37
N LEU A 156 0.99 -4.25 -2.20
CA LEU A 156 1.62 -4.43 -0.89
C LEU A 156 2.44 -3.19 -0.51
N SER A 157 2.13 -2.60 0.64
CA SER A 157 2.94 -1.53 1.25
C SER A 157 3.70 -2.08 2.45
N VAL A 158 5.03 -2.15 2.32
CA VAL A 158 5.93 -2.58 3.40
C VAL A 158 6.17 -1.39 4.32
N MET A 159 5.69 -1.49 5.54
CA MET A 159 5.70 -0.40 6.51
C MET A 159 6.94 -0.45 7.42
N ALA A 160 7.40 0.70 7.84
CA ALA A 160 8.53 0.85 8.75
C ALA A 160 8.29 0.12 10.09
N ALA A 161 9.34 -0.41 10.68
CA ALA A 161 9.25 -1.18 11.92
C ALA A 161 8.77 -0.31 13.11
N GLY A 162 8.16 -0.96 14.10
CA GLY A 162 7.77 -0.37 15.39
C GLY A 162 6.44 0.34 15.42
N GLY A 163 5.67 0.31 14.32
CA GLY A 163 4.34 0.92 14.26
C GLY A 163 3.19 -0.04 14.52
N VAL A 164 1.98 0.46 14.30
CA VAL A 164 0.71 -0.26 14.53
C VAL A 164 -0.20 -0.12 13.31
N ALA A 165 -0.60 -1.25 12.73
CA ALA A 165 -1.65 -1.29 11.73
C ALA A 165 -3.01 -1.10 12.41
N VAL A 166 -3.88 -0.31 11.76
CA VAL A 166 -5.23 0.00 12.20
C VAL A 166 -6.21 -0.38 11.09
N VAL A 167 -7.12 -1.30 11.39
CA VAL A 167 -8.18 -1.73 10.49
C VAL A 167 -9.52 -1.48 11.14
N PRO A 168 -10.37 -0.63 10.57
CA PRO A 168 -11.71 -0.40 11.12
C PRO A 168 -12.57 -1.65 10.93
N GLN A 169 -13.48 -1.86 11.85
CA GLN A 169 -14.49 -2.91 11.76
C GLN A 169 -15.88 -2.30 11.51
N PRO A 170 -16.78 -3.02 10.84
CA PRO A 170 -18.19 -2.66 10.78
C PRO A 170 -18.75 -2.43 12.19
N GLU A 171 -19.74 -1.57 12.29
CA GLU A 171 -20.41 -1.33 13.56
C GLU A 171 -20.94 -2.66 14.17
N MET A 172 -20.86 -2.73 15.49
CA MET A 172 -21.42 -3.87 16.20
C MET A 172 -22.95 -3.84 16.12
N GLY A 173 -23.51 -4.94 15.71
CA GLY A 173 -24.96 -5.16 15.76
C GLY A 173 -25.44 -5.55 17.15
N GLU A 174 -26.77 -5.56 17.32
CA GLU A 174 -27.47 -5.95 18.55
C GLU A 174 -28.42 -7.13 18.29
N HIS A 175 -28.28 -8.17 19.08
CA HIS A 175 -29.24 -9.28 19.08
C HIS A 175 -30.51 -8.87 19.85
N PRO A 176 -31.74 -9.18 19.33
CA PRO A 176 -32.05 -9.98 18.16
C PRO A 176 -32.28 -9.19 16.86
N ARG A 177 -31.93 -7.92 16.78
CA ARG A 177 -32.16 -7.08 15.60
C ARG A 177 -31.28 -7.48 14.41
N ASP A 178 -29.99 -7.69 14.70
CA ASP A 178 -28.96 -7.91 13.69
C ASP A 178 -28.50 -9.38 13.75
N LEU A 179 -29.06 -10.22 12.87
CA LEU A 179 -28.91 -11.68 12.96
C LEU A 179 -27.82 -12.24 12.04
N LEU A 180 -27.42 -11.50 11.01
CA LEU A 180 -26.47 -11.98 10.01
C LEU A 180 -25.03 -11.53 10.36
N PRO A 181 -24.00 -12.35 10.01
CA PRO A 181 -22.62 -11.97 10.21
C PRO A 181 -22.27 -10.78 9.29
N ASN A 182 -21.52 -9.81 9.83
CA ASN A 182 -21.02 -8.65 9.10
C ASN A 182 -19.50 -8.55 9.12
N ARG A 183 -18.80 -9.57 9.61
CA ARG A 183 -17.34 -9.64 9.72
C ARG A 183 -16.86 -11.01 9.32
N ASN A 184 -15.77 -11.05 8.57
CA ASN A 184 -15.05 -12.30 8.36
C ASN A 184 -13.57 -12.13 8.76
N LEU A 185 -12.93 -13.24 9.06
CA LEU A 185 -11.51 -13.29 9.40
C LEU A 185 -10.93 -14.57 8.82
N VAL A 186 -9.93 -14.42 7.97
CA VAL A 186 -9.21 -15.52 7.35
C VAL A 186 -7.85 -15.66 8.02
N LEU A 187 -7.51 -16.87 8.45
CA LEU A 187 -6.28 -17.17 9.18
C LEU A 187 -5.34 -17.98 8.30
N TRP A 188 -4.07 -17.59 8.27
CA TRP A 188 -3.01 -18.38 7.65
C TRP A 188 -2.56 -19.51 8.56
N PRO A 189 -1.92 -20.58 8.04
CA PRO A 189 -1.48 -21.73 8.84
C PRO A 189 -0.53 -21.40 10.00
N TYR A 190 0.10 -20.23 9.94
CA TYR A 190 1.04 -19.73 10.95
C TYR A 190 0.46 -18.59 11.81
N THR A 191 -0.83 -18.32 11.72
CA THR A 191 -1.49 -17.31 12.55
C THR A 191 -1.84 -17.88 13.91
N ASP A 192 -1.29 -17.27 14.95
CA ASP A 192 -1.63 -17.55 16.34
C ASP A 192 -2.57 -16.44 16.86
N MET A 193 -3.83 -16.79 17.15
CA MET A 193 -4.82 -15.85 17.67
C MET A 193 -4.52 -15.39 19.10
N SER A 194 -3.64 -16.08 19.82
CA SER A 194 -3.17 -15.68 21.17
C SER A 194 -1.97 -14.72 21.15
N ASP A 195 -1.42 -14.43 19.96
CA ASP A 195 -0.28 -13.51 19.83
C ASP A 195 -0.64 -12.12 20.34
N SER A 196 0.08 -11.66 21.35
CA SER A 196 -0.15 -10.39 22.03
C SER A 196 0.05 -9.13 21.19
N ARG A 197 0.54 -9.28 19.94
CA ARG A 197 0.60 -8.19 18.97
C ARG A 197 -0.77 -7.83 18.42
N TRP A 198 -1.71 -8.78 18.39
CA TRP A 198 -3.09 -8.56 17.97
C TRP A 198 -3.94 -7.93 19.06
N HIS A 199 -4.80 -7.02 18.66
CA HIS A 199 -5.92 -6.55 19.45
C HIS A 199 -7.19 -6.60 18.57
N PHE A 200 -8.11 -7.52 18.90
CA PHE A 200 -9.40 -7.66 18.24
C PHE A 200 -10.44 -6.88 19.06
N GLY A 201 -10.58 -5.61 18.75
CA GLY A 201 -11.47 -4.72 19.45
C GLY A 201 -12.87 -4.64 18.86
N LYS A 202 -13.69 -3.73 19.39
CA LYS A 202 -15.05 -3.48 18.89
C LYS A 202 -15.07 -2.65 17.61
N LYS A 203 -14.18 -1.66 17.52
CA LYS A 203 -14.10 -0.71 16.41
C LYS A 203 -12.94 -0.98 15.46
N TYR A 204 -11.85 -1.56 15.97
CA TYR A 204 -10.63 -1.78 15.21
C TYR A 204 -10.03 -3.15 15.47
N ILE A 205 -9.40 -3.70 14.46
CA ILE A 205 -8.35 -4.69 14.62
C ILE A 205 -7.03 -3.93 14.56
N LEU A 206 -6.15 -4.18 15.53
CA LEU A 206 -4.83 -3.58 15.60
C LEU A 206 -3.77 -4.67 15.55
N LEU A 207 -2.68 -4.42 14.81
CA LEU A 207 -1.51 -5.29 14.79
C LEU A 207 -0.27 -4.45 15.03
N ARG A 208 0.45 -4.72 16.10
CA ARG A 208 1.74 -4.09 16.40
C ARG A 208 2.87 -4.85 15.72
N GLN A 209 3.71 -4.15 14.98
CA GLN A 209 4.96 -4.72 14.52
C GLN A 209 5.93 -4.84 15.71
N ASP A 210 6.60 -5.99 15.84
CA ASP A 210 7.52 -6.31 16.94
C ASP A 210 8.74 -7.07 16.38
N ALA A 211 9.92 -6.48 16.54
CA ALA A 211 11.18 -7.01 16.01
C ALA A 211 11.63 -8.32 16.68
N THR A 212 11.01 -8.74 17.77
CA THR A 212 11.33 -9.98 18.49
C THR A 212 10.43 -11.15 18.12
N ARG A 213 9.42 -10.93 17.26
CA ARG A 213 8.38 -11.91 16.95
C ARG A 213 8.44 -12.42 15.52
N GLY A 214 8.08 -13.68 15.34
CA GLY A 214 7.96 -14.35 14.04
C GLY A 214 6.78 -13.87 13.21
N PRO A 215 6.53 -14.49 12.04
CA PRO A 215 5.45 -14.09 11.13
C PRO A 215 4.07 -14.38 11.71
N THR A 216 3.11 -13.50 11.37
CA THR A 216 1.67 -13.72 11.54
C THR A 216 0.92 -12.95 10.46
N LYS A 217 -0.24 -13.45 10.02
CA LYS A 217 -1.05 -12.85 8.95
C LYS A 217 -2.53 -13.11 9.19
N ILE A 218 -3.36 -12.13 8.86
CA ILE A 218 -4.81 -12.31 8.71
C ILE A 218 -5.28 -11.65 7.43
N GLY A 219 -6.43 -12.09 6.93
CA GLY A 219 -7.16 -11.48 5.83
C GLY A 219 -8.61 -11.20 6.20
N LEU A 220 -9.22 -10.25 5.50
CA LEU A 220 -10.60 -9.81 5.73
C LEU A 220 -11.31 -9.52 4.39
N SER A 221 -12.63 -9.80 4.35
CA SER A 221 -13.53 -9.12 3.42
C SER A 221 -13.90 -7.77 4.02
N HIS A 222 -13.18 -6.73 3.62
CA HIS A 222 -13.17 -5.44 4.30
C HIS A 222 -13.99 -4.40 3.53
N GLN A 223 -15.22 -4.17 3.98
CA GLN A 223 -16.20 -3.33 3.29
C GLN A 223 -16.02 -1.83 3.51
N ILE A 224 -15.29 -1.44 4.57
CA ILE A 224 -15.13 -0.02 4.94
C ILE A 224 -14.14 0.71 4.02
N GLY A 225 -13.26 -0.03 3.35
CA GLY A 225 -12.43 0.48 2.26
C GLY A 225 -11.25 1.34 2.70
N TRP A 226 -10.76 1.21 3.95
CA TRP A 226 -9.50 1.82 4.37
C TRP A 226 -8.78 1.01 5.43
N SER A 227 -7.48 1.12 5.46
CA SER A 227 -6.59 0.68 6.54
C SER A 227 -5.49 1.71 6.73
N GLY A 228 -4.80 1.68 7.86
CA GLY A 228 -3.75 2.66 8.11
C GLY A 228 -2.64 2.13 9.00
N TYR A 229 -1.59 2.94 9.11
CA TYR A 229 -0.42 2.62 9.92
C TYR A 229 0.07 3.81 10.71
N LEU A 230 0.16 3.65 12.03
CA LEU A 230 0.69 4.65 12.96
C LEU A 230 2.17 4.35 13.21
N VAL A 231 3.05 5.26 12.82
CA VAL A 231 4.51 5.12 13.01
C VAL A 231 5.21 6.48 12.95
N GLY A 232 6.22 6.70 13.78
CA GLY A 232 7.07 7.90 13.66
C GLY A 232 6.34 9.24 13.75
N GLY A 233 5.22 9.32 14.45
CA GLY A 233 4.41 10.53 14.58
C GLY A 233 3.52 10.84 13.39
N VAL A 234 3.36 9.90 12.46
CA VAL A 234 2.47 10.02 11.30
C VAL A 234 1.46 8.87 11.25
N PHE A 235 0.29 9.15 10.71
CA PHE A 235 -0.69 8.16 10.29
C PHE A 235 -0.71 8.10 8.76
N PHE A 236 -0.25 6.96 8.21
CA PHE A 236 -0.41 6.62 6.81
C PHE A 236 -1.78 6.00 6.62
N LEU A 237 -2.61 6.61 5.81
CA LEU A 237 -3.96 6.16 5.46
C LEU A 237 -3.96 5.64 4.05
N LYS A 238 -4.41 4.39 3.85
CA LYS A 238 -4.59 3.73 2.57
C LYS A 238 -6.08 3.42 2.38
N ARG A 239 -6.66 3.91 1.28
CA ARG A 239 -8.04 3.62 0.89
C ARG A 239 -8.05 2.79 -0.38
N TYR A 240 -9.04 1.91 -0.50
CA TYR A 240 -9.23 0.99 -1.63
C TYR A 240 -10.71 0.64 -1.76
N ALA A 241 -11.12 0.22 -2.96
CA ALA A 241 -12.50 -0.17 -3.22
C ALA A 241 -12.83 -1.55 -2.66
N TRP A 242 -14.11 -1.77 -2.39
CA TRP A 242 -14.72 -3.07 -2.18
C TRP A 242 -16.00 -3.18 -2.99
N GLU A 243 -16.16 -4.28 -3.69
CA GLU A 243 -17.32 -4.55 -4.56
C GLU A 243 -18.12 -5.71 -4.00
N PRO A 244 -19.40 -5.51 -3.63
CA PRO A 244 -20.18 -6.51 -2.89
C PRO A 244 -20.41 -7.82 -3.67
N GLU A 245 -20.54 -7.74 -5.00
CA GLU A 245 -20.83 -8.89 -5.86
C GLU A 245 -19.58 -9.56 -6.44
N ALA A 246 -18.40 -9.01 -6.15
CA ALA A 246 -17.15 -9.52 -6.69
C ALA A 246 -16.59 -10.67 -5.83
N SER A 247 -15.90 -11.59 -6.50
CA SER A 247 -15.13 -12.64 -5.82
C SER A 247 -13.71 -12.15 -5.56
N TYR A 248 -13.19 -12.39 -4.38
CA TYR A 248 -11.82 -12.01 -3.99
C TYR A 248 -10.98 -13.26 -3.68
N PRO A 249 -9.65 -13.17 -3.81
CA PRO A 249 -8.74 -14.28 -3.48
C PRO A 249 -8.79 -14.63 -1.97
N ASP A 250 -8.11 -15.69 -1.61
CA ASP A 250 -7.84 -16.10 -0.23
C ASP A 250 -9.09 -16.13 0.68
N ASN A 251 -10.14 -16.82 0.19
CA ASN A 251 -11.47 -16.94 0.84
C ASN A 251 -12.23 -15.60 0.99
N GLY A 252 -12.05 -14.69 0.03
CA GLY A 252 -12.78 -13.43 -0.04
C GLY A 252 -12.05 -12.22 0.55
N CYS A 253 -10.71 -12.25 0.60
CA CYS A 253 -9.92 -11.16 1.14
C CYS A 253 -9.66 -10.06 0.11
N ASN A 254 -10.07 -8.82 0.43
CA ASN A 254 -9.61 -7.61 -0.24
C ASN A 254 -8.64 -6.78 0.60
N LEU A 255 -8.42 -7.20 1.84
CA LEU A 255 -7.41 -6.66 2.75
C LEU A 255 -6.69 -7.80 3.44
N GLU A 256 -5.36 -7.75 3.47
CA GLU A 256 -4.51 -8.64 4.25
C GLU A 256 -3.48 -7.83 5.03
N ILE A 257 -3.09 -8.34 6.19
CA ILE A 257 -2.07 -7.73 7.02
C ILE A 257 -1.11 -8.81 7.47
N PHE A 258 0.15 -8.62 7.08
CA PHE A 258 1.26 -9.50 7.45
C PHE A 258 2.27 -8.73 8.30
N THR A 259 2.89 -9.40 9.27
CA THR A 259 4.06 -8.86 9.98
C THR A 259 5.05 -9.95 10.36
N ASN A 260 6.30 -9.55 10.46
CA ASN A 260 7.39 -10.35 11.02
C ASN A 260 8.35 -9.44 11.82
N ALA A 261 9.52 -9.97 12.20
CA ALA A 261 10.53 -9.22 12.95
C ALA A 261 11.06 -7.96 12.22
N ARG A 262 10.95 -7.88 10.89
CA ARG A 262 11.58 -6.81 10.09
C ARG A 262 10.61 -5.76 9.56
N MET A 263 9.31 -6.07 9.47
CA MET A 263 8.33 -5.22 8.78
C MET A 263 6.90 -5.55 9.16
N LEU A 264 5.99 -4.70 8.73
CA LEU A 264 4.57 -4.99 8.60
C LEU A 264 4.13 -4.66 7.17
N GLU A 265 3.23 -5.44 6.58
CA GLU A 265 2.65 -5.17 5.27
C GLU A 265 1.16 -4.85 5.41
N LEU A 266 0.74 -3.74 4.78
CA LEU A 266 -0.66 -3.42 4.49
C LEU A 266 -0.91 -3.76 3.04
N GLU A 267 -1.78 -4.72 2.79
CA GLU A 267 -1.97 -5.35 1.50
C GLU A 267 -3.44 -5.19 1.07
N SER A 268 -3.70 -4.51 -0.05
CA SER A 268 -5.03 -4.43 -0.64
C SER A 268 -5.10 -5.30 -1.90
N LEU A 269 -6.24 -5.94 -2.11
CA LEU A 269 -6.45 -6.83 -3.24
C LEU A 269 -7.69 -6.40 -4.03
N GLY A 270 -7.56 -6.43 -5.35
CA GLY A 270 -8.68 -6.30 -6.27
C GLY A 270 -9.50 -7.59 -6.40
N PRO A 271 -10.62 -7.55 -7.13
CA PRO A 271 -11.41 -8.73 -7.45
C PRO A 271 -10.62 -9.74 -8.31
N LEU A 272 -10.95 -11.02 -8.14
CA LEU A 272 -10.54 -12.07 -9.09
C LEU A 272 -11.21 -11.82 -10.45
N THR A 273 -10.37 -11.61 -11.46
CA THR A 273 -10.80 -11.30 -12.82
C THR A 273 -10.18 -12.28 -13.81
N GLU A 274 -10.98 -12.85 -14.69
CA GLU A 274 -10.47 -13.62 -15.82
C GLU A 274 -10.03 -12.66 -16.93
N LEU A 275 -8.77 -12.78 -17.35
CA LEU A 275 -8.17 -11.96 -18.39
C LEU A 275 -7.78 -12.81 -19.60
N GLY A 276 -8.37 -12.51 -20.75
CA GLY A 276 -7.92 -12.95 -22.06
C GLY A 276 -6.72 -12.14 -22.56
N SER A 277 -6.14 -12.57 -23.66
CA SER A 277 -4.97 -11.89 -24.27
C SER A 277 -5.29 -10.44 -24.64
N GLY A 278 -4.50 -9.50 -24.13
CA GLY A 278 -4.68 -8.05 -24.32
C GLY A 278 -5.61 -7.38 -23.29
N GLU A 279 -6.34 -8.16 -22.50
CA GLU A 279 -7.20 -7.60 -21.45
C GLU A 279 -6.41 -7.20 -20.19
N SER A 280 -6.95 -6.23 -19.46
CA SER A 280 -6.33 -5.67 -18.27
C SER A 280 -7.34 -5.57 -17.14
N LEU A 281 -6.83 -5.65 -15.91
CA LEU A 281 -7.55 -5.25 -14.70
C LEU A 281 -6.82 -4.08 -14.05
N GLU A 282 -7.57 -3.29 -13.28
CA GLU A 282 -7.04 -2.17 -12.51
C GLU A 282 -7.42 -2.29 -11.04
N HIS A 283 -6.55 -1.79 -10.17
CA HIS A 283 -6.78 -1.66 -8.75
C HIS A 283 -6.29 -0.29 -8.28
N VAL A 284 -7.19 0.49 -7.71
CA VAL A 284 -6.91 1.87 -7.33
C VAL A 284 -6.74 1.97 -5.82
N GLU A 285 -5.66 2.61 -5.41
CA GLU A 285 -5.43 3.03 -4.03
C GLU A 285 -5.37 4.56 -3.93
N ARG A 286 -5.85 5.09 -2.80
CA ARG A 286 -5.67 6.47 -2.41
C ARG A 286 -4.91 6.53 -1.10
N TRP A 287 -3.79 7.27 -1.07
CA TRP A 287 -2.96 7.44 0.12
C TRP A 287 -3.02 8.86 0.65
N GLU A 288 -2.89 8.99 1.96
CA GLU A 288 -2.79 10.27 2.65
C GLU A 288 -1.85 10.15 3.85
N LEU A 289 -1.18 11.25 4.23
CA LEU A 289 -0.38 11.36 5.45
C LEU A 289 -0.96 12.42 6.38
N HIS A 290 -1.20 12.03 7.61
CA HIS A 290 -1.70 12.90 8.66
C HIS A 290 -0.74 12.90 9.84
N ASP A 291 -0.64 14.05 10.54
CA ASP A 291 0.12 14.12 11.79
C ASP A 291 -0.62 13.33 12.87
N ALA A 292 0.11 12.50 13.58
CA ALA A 292 -0.40 11.62 14.63
C ALA A 292 0.55 11.66 15.83
N HIS A 293 0.78 12.88 16.34
CA HIS A 293 1.65 13.09 17.50
C HIS A 293 0.91 12.70 18.78
N GLY A 294 1.60 11.98 19.65
CA GLY A 294 1.11 11.58 20.96
C GLY A 294 1.53 10.16 21.31
N THR A 295 1.53 9.87 22.60
CA THR A 295 1.61 8.51 23.11
C THR A 295 0.20 8.01 23.33
N PHE A 296 -0.22 7.00 22.59
CA PHE A 296 -1.47 6.30 22.84
C PHE A 296 -1.17 4.86 23.24
N ASP A 297 -1.93 4.39 24.21
CA ASP A 297 -1.94 2.97 24.48
C ASP A 297 -2.59 2.27 23.27
N VAL A 298 -1.81 1.47 22.56
CA VAL A 298 -2.28 0.67 21.40
C VAL A 298 -3.42 -0.30 21.77
N LYS A 299 -3.66 -0.53 23.05
CA LYS A 299 -4.82 -1.29 23.54
C LYS A 299 -6.04 -0.42 23.81
N SER A 300 -5.91 0.91 23.73
CA SER A 300 -7.00 1.84 23.94
C SER A 300 -7.68 2.22 22.64
N GLU A 301 -8.66 1.45 22.20
CA GLU A 301 -9.50 1.80 21.04
C GLU A 301 -10.09 3.21 21.12
N HIS A 302 -10.39 3.68 22.33
CA HIS A 302 -10.96 5.01 22.54
C HIS A 302 -9.98 6.11 22.12
N GLN A 303 -8.73 6.03 22.54
CA GLN A 303 -7.70 7.01 22.18
C GLN A 303 -7.41 6.99 20.68
N ILE A 304 -7.30 5.79 20.08
CA ILE A 304 -7.10 5.63 18.64
C ILE A 304 -8.30 6.20 17.88
N HIS A 305 -9.51 5.92 18.33
CA HIS A 305 -10.72 6.44 17.68
C HIS A 305 -10.79 7.97 17.73
N GLN A 306 -10.50 8.58 18.87
CA GLN A 306 -10.45 10.03 19.00
C GLN A 306 -9.42 10.68 18.08
N LEU A 307 -8.26 10.05 17.91
CA LEU A 307 -7.22 10.51 17.00
C LEU A 307 -7.64 10.40 15.53
N LEU A 308 -8.21 9.26 15.13
CA LEU A 308 -8.44 8.93 13.73
C LEU A 308 -9.78 9.41 13.18
N GLN A 309 -10.83 9.51 14.02
CA GLN A 309 -12.16 9.89 13.57
C GLN A 309 -12.18 11.19 12.75
N PRO A 310 -11.53 12.28 13.14
CA PRO A 310 -11.51 13.50 12.34
C PRO A 310 -10.85 13.32 10.96
N ILE A 311 -9.86 12.42 10.88
CA ILE A 311 -9.10 12.12 9.67
C ILE A 311 -9.95 11.30 8.68
N VAL A 312 -10.50 10.18 9.17
CA VAL A 312 -11.19 9.21 8.30
C VAL A 312 -12.61 9.63 7.92
N SER A 313 -13.22 10.55 8.69
CA SER A 313 -14.55 11.11 8.42
C SER A 313 -14.52 12.37 7.54
N ALA A 314 -13.35 12.92 7.27
CA ALA A 314 -13.24 14.05 6.36
C ALA A 314 -13.83 13.67 4.98
N PRO A 315 -14.72 14.50 4.41
CA PRO A 315 -15.27 14.24 3.09
C PRO A 315 -14.14 14.35 2.06
N GLY A 316 -13.49 13.25 1.78
CA GLY A 316 -12.64 13.13 0.61
C GLY A 316 -13.50 12.64 -0.54
N SER A 317 -13.30 13.17 -1.74
CA SER A 317 -13.88 12.67 -2.99
C SER A 317 -13.31 11.28 -3.32
N TYR A 318 -13.68 10.27 -2.51
CA TYR A 318 -13.20 8.93 -2.69
C TYR A 318 -14.01 8.26 -3.79
N PHE A 319 -13.34 7.87 -4.86
CA PHE A 319 -13.92 7.13 -5.97
C PHE A 319 -15.16 7.84 -6.55
N ALA A 320 -15.06 9.15 -6.88
CA ALA A 320 -15.87 9.66 -7.96
C ALA A 320 -15.68 8.63 -9.09
N LYS A 321 -16.76 7.93 -9.44
CA LYS A 321 -16.76 7.00 -10.55
C LYS A 321 -15.91 7.60 -11.66
N VAL A 322 -14.90 6.86 -12.10
CA VAL A 322 -14.29 7.09 -13.40
C VAL A 322 -15.41 6.71 -14.38
N ASP A 323 -16.41 7.59 -14.51
CA ASP A 323 -17.41 7.50 -15.54
C ASP A 323 -16.72 7.99 -16.82
N GLY A 324 -16.47 7.09 -17.72
CA GLY A 324 -16.10 7.48 -19.06
C GLY A 324 -15.10 6.61 -19.79
N HIS A 325 -15.47 5.62 -20.39
CA HIS A 325 -15.59 5.24 -21.80
C HIS A 325 -15.55 3.74 -21.98
#